data_f74efca2d161e0fa1e8b91b63f88de53
#
_entry.id   f74efca2d161e0fa1e8b91b63f88de53
#
_cell.length_a   1.000
_cell.length_b   1.000
_cell.length_c   1.000
_cell.angle_alpha   90.00
_cell.angle_beta   90.00
_cell.angle_gamma   90.00
#
_symmetry.space_group_name_H-M   'P 1'
#
loop_
_entity.id
_entity.type
_entity.pdbx_description
1 polymer ?
#
loop_
_entity_poly.entity_id
_entity_poly.type
_entity_poly.pdbx_seq_one_letter_code
_entity_poly.pdbx_strand_id
1 'polypeptide(L)'
;MKLSPILSALFFLAALPVFSQNENRIQRDFRVEGEALKACGKFNFGSLTGCGQTLVMGQPMHITVGSLAPQNGQAFGLAFVEHKNFANEWRTTYDIDGQATGNGSWRVGGYMKAYRLPGGTFYSVAPLFNFYSQSISLNRVDFYGLGPNTTPLTHTTYGFSENITGASAAIPFTGSWSGTRLAIVAELNGRFPSVRPGTTSSIPSIGLLFNEASAPGLTRQTGYVQASEGLRFSPGLFKDRLRLDYLLQLQEYVAPGNSAYSFRRWNGDFSHEIPLYALFPKNLAQKYYQNRAGALQYHGPDDCTASNGERNISVERAAAAKPNPAVPCPIISTTEKLEGSITLRAFLSESFAGRGSRVPFYLSPTIGGSDINGTPMLASYPDYRFRGPDLLLFRATLEHSVGKLPIGAIFSVDEGKIGLRRDDVSLDHLRHTYSVGLTVRAGGLPVIYFLFAWGGNEGHHTTATISPTLLGGSSRPSLF
;
A
#
# COMPACT_ATOMS: atom_id res chain seq x y z
N MET A 1 5.78 3.41 36.86
CA MET A 1 6.24 3.15 35.48
C MET A 1 6.30 1.65 35.26
N LYS A 2 5.32 1.06 34.60
CA LYS A 2 5.35 -0.36 34.22
C LYS A 2 6.02 -0.43 32.85
N LEU A 3 7.23 -0.98 32.80
CA LEU A 3 7.93 -1.26 31.52
C LEU A 3 7.05 -2.21 30.70
N SER A 4 6.74 -1.77 29.48
CA SER A 4 5.94 -2.50 28.51
C SER A 4 6.58 -3.85 28.17
N PRO A 5 5.80 -4.95 28.06
CA PRO A 5 6.30 -6.27 27.70
C PRO A 5 6.98 -6.34 26.31
N ILE A 6 6.86 -5.29 25.52
CA ILE A 6 7.49 -5.18 24.19
C ILE A 6 9.02 -5.08 24.28
N LEU A 7 9.57 -4.46 25.33
CA LEU A 7 11.03 -4.39 25.52
C LEU A 7 11.64 -5.73 25.91
N SER A 8 10.89 -6.59 26.57
CA SER A 8 11.36 -7.94 26.95
C SER A 8 11.46 -8.91 25.78
N ALA A 9 10.60 -8.74 24.74
CA ALA A 9 10.63 -9.58 23.54
C ALA A 9 11.83 -9.28 22.63
N LEU A 10 12.32 -8.03 22.62
CA LEU A 10 13.48 -7.63 21.83
C LEU A 10 14.81 -8.15 22.41
N PHE A 11 14.91 -8.39 23.72
CA PHE A 11 16.09 -8.95 24.35
C PHE A 11 16.23 -10.47 24.18
N PHE A 12 15.13 -11.20 23.94
CA PHE A 12 15.17 -12.65 23.73
C PHE A 12 15.69 -13.04 22.33
N LEU A 13 15.62 -12.14 21.36
CA LEU A 13 16.14 -12.39 20.00
C LEU A 13 17.66 -12.20 19.90
N ALA A 14 18.30 -11.54 20.86
CA ALA A 14 19.73 -11.27 20.85
C ALA A 14 20.60 -12.40 21.47
N ALA A 15 19.99 -13.41 22.08
CA ALA A 15 20.68 -14.48 22.77
C ALA A 15 20.46 -15.85 22.11
N LEU A 16 20.70 -15.97 20.80
CA LEU A 16 20.81 -17.28 20.18
C LEU A 16 22.24 -17.79 20.30
N PRO A 17 22.45 -18.99 20.85
CA PRO A 17 23.80 -19.51 21.09
C PRO A 17 24.51 -19.84 19.77
N VAL A 18 25.72 -19.37 19.66
CA VAL A 18 26.69 -19.72 18.62
C VAL A 18 27.11 -21.17 18.82
N PHE A 19 26.36 -22.13 18.29
CA PHE A 19 26.80 -23.51 18.16
C PHE A 19 26.16 -24.20 16.97
N SER A 20 26.80 -24.07 15.79
CA SER A 20 26.70 -25.08 14.74
C SER A 20 27.74 -24.78 13.66
N GLN A 21 28.49 -25.78 13.24
CA GLN A 21 29.41 -25.67 12.09
C GLN A 21 28.70 -25.43 10.75
N ASN A 22 27.38 -25.53 10.72
CA ASN A 22 26.54 -25.18 9.57
C ASN A 22 25.69 -23.94 9.94
N GLU A 23 26.14 -22.77 9.49
CA GLU A 23 25.38 -21.52 9.56
C GLU A 23 24.01 -21.71 8.87
N ASN A 24 22.92 -21.52 9.62
CA ASN A 24 21.60 -21.57 9.00
C ASN A 24 21.36 -20.29 8.14
N ARG A 25 20.36 -20.33 7.26
CA ARG A 25 20.08 -19.24 6.32
C ARG A 25 19.88 -17.91 7.03
N ILE A 26 19.08 -17.86 8.10
CA ILE A 26 18.78 -16.65 8.86
C ILE A 26 20.08 -16.08 9.48
N GLN A 27 20.93 -16.91 10.06
CA GLN A 27 22.21 -16.47 10.62
C GLN A 27 23.11 -15.87 9.54
N ARG A 28 23.17 -16.49 8.37
CA ARG A 28 23.91 -15.98 7.21
C ARG A 28 23.38 -14.61 6.78
N ASP A 29 22.07 -14.45 6.69
CA ASP A 29 21.44 -13.21 6.25
C ASP A 29 21.70 -12.07 7.24
N PHE A 30 21.63 -12.33 8.55
CA PHE A 30 22.02 -11.36 9.59
C PHE A 30 23.51 -11.01 9.51
N ARG A 31 24.39 -11.97 9.23
CA ARG A 31 25.83 -11.69 9.09
C ARG A 31 26.07 -10.80 7.87
N VAL A 32 25.49 -11.14 6.73
CA VAL A 32 25.64 -10.35 5.47
C VAL A 32 25.07 -8.94 5.65
N GLU A 33 23.94 -8.78 6.31
CA GLU A 33 23.39 -7.47 6.64
C GLU A 33 24.30 -6.69 7.59
N GLY A 34 24.83 -7.34 8.63
CA GLY A 34 25.81 -6.75 9.54
C GLY A 34 27.08 -6.28 8.83
N GLU A 35 27.55 -7.03 7.83
CA GLU A 35 28.69 -6.63 7.00
C GLU A 35 28.35 -5.41 6.12
N ALA A 36 27.15 -5.37 5.54
CA ALA A 36 26.67 -4.21 4.78
C ALA A 36 26.56 -2.95 5.67
N LEU A 37 26.10 -3.10 6.91
CA LEU A 37 25.99 -2.01 7.87
C LEU A 37 27.37 -1.49 8.36
N LYS A 38 28.44 -2.30 8.33
CA LYS A 38 29.80 -1.83 8.62
C LYS A 38 30.25 -0.75 7.61
N ALA A 39 29.71 -0.74 6.41
CA ALA A 39 29.97 0.31 5.43
C ALA A 39 29.44 1.69 5.88
N CYS A 40 28.45 1.74 6.79
CA CYS A 40 27.93 2.97 7.38
C CYS A 40 28.98 3.78 8.15
N GLY A 41 30.04 3.13 8.64
CA GLY A 41 31.16 3.80 9.32
C GLY A 41 32.10 4.57 8.40
N LYS A 42 31.92 4.49 7.08
CA LYS A 42 32.76 5.19 6.11
C LYS A 42 32.03 6.44 5.61
N PHE A 43 32.53 7.62 5.95
CA PHE A 43 31.96 8.92 5.57
C PHE A 43 32.29 9.30 4.13
N ASN A 44 31.78 8.56 3.15
CA ASN A 44 31.74 9.00 1.76
C ASN A 44 30.32 8.88 1.19
N PHE A 45 29.98 9.64 0.18
CA PHE A 45 28.62 9.74 -0.35
C PHE A 45 28.08 8.39 -0.84
N GLY A 46 28.90 7.55 -1.47
CA GLY A 46 28.52 6.23 -1.92
C GLY A 46 28.24 5.24 -0.76
N SER A 47 29.01 5.35 0.32
CA SER A 47 28.78 4.54 1.52
C SER A 47 27.53 4.97 2.28
N LEU A 48 27.27 6.28 2.37
CA LEU A 48 26.08 6.82 3.02
C LEU A 48 24.79 6.42 2.29
N THR A 49 24.79 6.46 0.95
CA THR A 49 23.63 6.00 0.16
C THR A 49 23.41 4.48 0.30
N GLY A 50 24.48 3.67 0.25
CA GLY A 50 24.41 2.24 0.47
C GLY A 50 23.96 1.88 1.89
N CYS A 51 24.44 2.61 2.88
CA CYS A 51 24.01 2.49 4.27
C CYS A 51 22.51 2.80 4.42
N GLY A 52 22.06 3.94 3.90
CA GLY A 52 20.64 4.32 3.94
C GLY A 52 19.75 3.27 3.26
N GLN A 53 20.20 2.75 2.13
CA GLN A 53 19.50 1.67 1.44
C GLN A 53 19.43 0.40 2.30
N THR A 54 20.53 -0.02 2.93
CA THR A 54 20.54 -1.21 3.79
C THR A 54 19.64 -1.01 5.02
N LEU A 55 19.65 0.17 5.64
CA LEU A 55 18.83 0.46 6.82
C LEU A 55 17.34 0.43 6.51
N VAL A 56 16.91 0.82 5.31
CA VAL A 56 15.48 0.95 4.93
C VAL A 56 14.99 -0.26 4.14
N MET A 57 15.88 -0.98 3.46
CA MET A 57 15.53 -2.08 2.55
C MET A 57 16.31 -3.36 2.86
N GLY A 58 17.10 -3.39 3.93
CA GLY A 58 17.91 -4.54 4.35
C GLY A 58 17.03 -5.73 4.74
N GLN A 59 17.60 -6.89 4.68
CA GLN A 59 16.99 -8.15 5.09
C GLN A 59 18.04 -8.96 5.88
N PRO A 60 17.61 -9.57 6.98
CA PRO A 60 16.23 -9.83 7.40
C PRO A 60 15.57 -8.68 8.16
N MET A 61 16.31 -7.66 8.63
CA MET A 61 15.73 -6.57 9.42
C MET A 61 15.96 -5.21 8.76
N HIS A 62 14.97 -4.34 8.84
CA HIS A 62 15.13 -2.95 8.41
C HIS A 62 14.26 -2.00 9.22
N ILE A 63 14.66 -0.73 9.21
CA ILE A 63 13.89 0.35 9.82
C ILE A 63 12.73 0.70 8.88
N THR A 64 11.54 0.79 9.43
CA THR A 64 10.36 1.28 8.71
C THR A 64 10.09 2.74 9.05
N VAL A 65 9.87 3.55 8.03
CA VAL A 65 9.51 4.97 8.15
C VAL A 65 8.31 5.23 7.27
N GLY A 66 7.31 5.94 7.77
CA GLY A 66 6.12 6.24 6.98
C GLY A 66 5.05 6.95 7.77
N SER A 67 3.80 6.83 7.35
CA SER A 67 2.61 7.28 8.08
C SER A 67 1.69 6.08 8.32
N LEU A 68 1.05 6.03 9.49
CA LEU A 68 0.05 5.00 9.78
C LEU A 68 -1.30 5.34 9.13
N ALA A 69 -1.67 6.61 9.24
CA ALA A 69 -2.84 7.21 8.64
C ALA A 69 -2.68 8.74 8.69
N PRO A 70 -3.38 9.51 7.86
CA PRO A 70 -3.40 10.96 7.93
C PRO A 70 -3.67 11.47 9.35
N GLN A 71 -3.12 12.60 9.71
CA GLN A 71 -3.24 13.27 11.03
C GLN A 71 -2.56 12.54 12.20
N ASN A 72 -1.93 11.38 12.00
CA ASN A 72 -1.27 10.64 13.07
C ASN A 72 0.25 10.85 13.12
N GLY A 73 0.80 11.67 12.23
CA GLY A 73 2.21 12.02 12.18
C GLY A 73 3.09 10.93 11.53
N GLN A 74 4.39 11.15 11.60
CA GLN A 74 5.38 10.22 11.08
C GLN A 74 5.52 9.02 12.02
N ALA A 75 5.51 7.84 11.45
CA ALA A 75 5.72 6.58 12.16
C ALA A 75 7.11 6.04 11.92
N PHE A 76 7.70 5.50 12.97
CA PHE A 76 8.98 4.81 12.95
C PHE A 76 8.80 3.42 13.54
N GLY A 77 9.57 2.47 13.03
CA GLY A 77 9.47 1.10 13.51
C GLY A 77 10.54 0.20 12.93
N LEU A 78 10.30 -1.09 13.09
CA LEU A 78 11.16 -2.16 12.61
C LEU A 78 10.32 -3.18 11.86
N ALA A 79 10.91 -3.78 10.84
CA ALA A 79 10.36 -4.94 10.16
C ALA A 79 11.41 -6.06 10.09
N PHE A 80 10.92 -7.29 10.22
CA PHE A 80 11.66 -8.50 9.94
C PHE A 80 11.04 -9.15 8.70
N VAL A 81 11.83 -9.31 7.64
CA VAL A 81 11.39 -9.87 6.36
C VAL A 81 12.25 -11.04 5.98
N GLU A 82 11.62 -12.17 5.72
CA GLU A 82 12.28 -13.41 5.30
C GLU A 82 11.59 -13.97 4.06
N HIS A 83 12.38 -14.54 3.16
CA HIS A 83 11.88 -15.15 1.93
C HIS A 83 12.25 -16.63 1.89
N LYS A 84 11.33 -17.46 1.41
CA LYS A 84 11.60 -18.88 1.19
C LYS A 84 11.02 -19.33 -0.14
N ASN A 85 11.85 -20.02 -0.92
CA ASN A 85 11.40 -20.63 -2.16
C ASN A 85 11.00 -22.09 -1.90
N PHE A 86 9.85 -22.51 -2.44
CA PHE A 86 9.34 -23.86 -2.35
C PHE A 86 9.17 -24.43 -3.76
N ALA A 87 9.56 -25.68 -3.94
CA ALA A 87 9.35 -26.44 -5.19
C ALA A 87 9.77 -25.69 -6.46
N ASN A 88 10.78 -24.82 -6.37
CA ASN A 88 11.36 -24.04 -7.47
C ASN A 88 10.41 -23.10 -8.23
N GLU A 89 9.12 -23.10 -7.90
CA GLU A 89 8.10 -22.30 -8.58
C GLU A 89 7.40 -21.31 -7.65
N TRP A 90 7.38 -21.59 -6.34
CA TRP A 90 6.70 -20.76 -5.36
C TRP A 90 7.67 -20.02 -4.48
N ARG A 91 7.35 -18.78 -4.23
CA ARG A 91 8.06 -17.94 -3.25
C ARG A 91 7.10 -17.53 -2.15
N THR A 92 7.57 -17.69 -0.92
CA THR A 92 6.86 -17.21 0.26
C THR A 92 7.69 -16.11 0.92
N THR A 93 7.04 -14.99 1.21
CA THR A 93 7.60 -13.89 2.00
C THR A 93 6.88 -13.86 3.34
N TYR A 94 7.62 -13.80 4.41
CA TYR A 94 7.14 -13.56 5.76
C TYR A 94 7.60 -12.17 6.17
N ASP A 95 6.69 -11.39 6.72
CA ASP A 95 6.97 -10.03 7.20
C ASP A 95 6.30 -9.85 8.56
N ILE A 96 7.08 -9.39 9.53
CA ILE A 96 6.57 -9.00 10.84
C ILE A 96 7.02 -7.56 11.06
N ASP A 97 6.08 -6.64 11.19
CA ASP A 97 6.41 -5.25 11.40
C ASP A 97 5.74 -4.64 12.64
N GLY A 98 6.37 -3.60 13.16
CA GLY A 98 5.80 -2.76 14.21
C GLY A 98 6.22 -1.32 14.01
N GLN A 99 5.28 -0.40 14.08
CA GLN A 99 5.49 1.04 13.91
C GLN A 99 4.71 1.83 14.96
N ALA A 100 5.29 2.95 15.39
CA ALA A 100 4.63 3.88 16.30
C ALA A 100 4.93 5.33 15.91
N THR A 101 4.05 6.23 16.30
CA THR A 101 4.14 7.68 16.06
C THR A 101 4.30 8.44 17.36
N GLY A 102 4.77 9.69 17.27
CA GLY A 102 4.93 10.55 18.44
C GLY A 102 3.62 10.91 19.17
N ASN A 103 2.46 10.80 18.49
CA ASN A 103 1.16 11.01 19.12
C ASN A 103 0.58 9.75 19.79
N GLY A 104 1.36 8.65 19.85
CA GLY A 104 0.97 7.40 20.48
C GLY A 104 0.13 6.47 19.60
N SER A 105 -0.06 6.77 18.32
CA SER A 105 -0.63 5.82 17.36
C SER A 105 0.37 4.73 17.02
N TRP A 106 -0.10 3.51 16.78
CA TRP A 106 0.77 2.38 16.48
C TRP A 106 0.08 1.34 15.60
N ARG A 107 0.90 0.53 14.95
CA ARG A 107 0.49 -0.67 14.20
C ARG A 107 1.52 -1.77 14.44
N VAL A 108 1.04 -3.00 14.57
CA VAL A 108 1.83 -4.22 14.60
C VAL A 108 1.13 -5.26 13.73
N GLY A 109 1.89 -6.04 12.97
CA GLY A 109 1.32 -7.06 12.13
C GLY A 109 2.30 -8.15 11.75
N GLY A 110 1.74 -9.30 11.37
CA GLY A 110 2.43 -10.40 10.73
C GLY A 110 1.74 -10.72 9.41
N TYR A 111 2.53 -10.90 8.37
CA TYR A 111 2.04 -11.08 7.01
C TYR A 111 2.80 -12.22 6.34
N MET A 112 2.08 -13.04 5.61
CA MET A 112 2.67 -14.06 4.75
C MET A 112 2.11 -13.89 3.35
N LYS A 113 2.99 -13.83 2.36
CA LYS A 113 2.64 -13.72 0.96
C LYS A 113 3.26 -14.90 0.22
N ALA A 114 2.45 -15.71 -0.42
CA ALA A 114 2.88 -16.81 -1.27
C ALA A 114 2.47 -16.53 -2.71
N TYR A 115 3.41 -16.58 -3.65
CA TYR A 115 3.14 -16.36 -5.07
C TYR A 115 3.99 -17.29 -5.93
N ARG A 116 3.44 -17.65 -7.08
CA ARG A 116 4.15 -18.43 -8.07
C ARG A 116 5.08 -17.52 -8.87
N LEU A 117 6.33 -17.92 -9.00
CA LEU A 117 7.28 -17.20 -9.84
C LEU A 117 6.87 -17.34 -11.32
N PRO A 118 6.74 -16.24 -12.04
CA PRO A 118 6.34 -16.30 -13.44
C PRO A 118 7.43 -16.96 -14.28
N GLY A 119 7.08 -18.06 -14.94
CA GLY A 119 7.92 -18.61 -15.99
C GLY A 119 7.92 -17.68 -17.21
N GLY A 120 8.91 -16.83 -17.34
CA GLY A 120 9.25 -16.19 -18.61
C GLY A 120 8.67 -14.83 -18.95
N THR A 121 7.67 -14.27 -18.27
CA THR A 121 7.20 -12.91 -18.54
C THR A 121 6.81 -12.16 -17.26
N PHE A 122 7.32 -10.95 -17.14
CA PHE A 122 7.14 -10.07 -15.97
C PHE A 122 5.69 -9.66 -15.68
N TYR A 123 4.79 -9.82 -16.62
CA TYR A 123 3.41 -9.35 -16.59
C TYR A 123 2.35 -10.45 -16.44
N SER A 124 2.75 -11.69 -16.21
CA SER A 124 1.74 -12.72 -15.93
C SER A 124 1.21 -12.55 -14.52
N VAL A 125 -0.10 -12.46 -14.38
CA VAL A 125 -0.75 -12.54 -13.06
C VAL A 125 -0.46 -13.94 -12.52
N ALA A 126 0.49 -14.02 -11.59
CA ALA A 126 0.77 -15.27 -10.91
C ALA A 126 -0.27 -15.50 -9.81
N PRO A 127 -0.61 -16.75 -9.48
CA PRO A 127 -1.40 -17.04 -8.30
C PRO A 127 -0.74 -16.40 -7.08
N LEU A 128 -1.54 -15.69 -6.28
CA LEU A 128 -1.09 -14.97 -5.11
C LEU A 128 -2.00 -15.31 -3.94
N PHE A 129 -1.39 -15.66 -2.81
CA PHE A 129 -2.09 -15.88 -1.55
C PHE A 129 -1.46 -15.00 -0.48
N ASN A 130 -2.29 -14.30 0.29
CA ASN A 130 -1.85 -13.52 1.43
C ASN A 130 -2.57 -14.04 2.67
N PHE A 131 -1.83 -14.11 3.79
CA PHE A 131 -2.35 -14.36 5.12
C PHE A 131 -1.81 -13.25 6.02
N TYR A 132 -2.64 -12.70 6.87
CA TYR A 132 -2.24 -11.58 7.71
C TYR A 132 -3.02 -11.52 9.02
N SER A 133 -2.34 -10.98 10.01
CA SER A 133 -2.96 -10.55 11.25
C SER A 133 -2.34 -9.21 11.64
N GLN A 134 -3.16 -8.18 11.78
CA GLN A 134 -2.73 -6.82 12.05
C GLN A 134 -3.57 -6.21 13.17
N SER A 135 -2.92 -5.48 14.04
CA SER A 135 -3.56 -4.61 15.02
C SER A 135 -3.07 -3.17 14.79
N ILE A 136 -4.01 -2.24 14.70
CA ILE A 136 -3.72 -0.81 14.54
C ILE A 136 -4.50 -0.01 15.57
N SER A 137 -3.89 1.07 16.06
CA SER A 137 -4.53 2.04 16.94
C SER A 137 -4.13 3.44 16.51
N LEU A 138 -5.11 4.21 16.06
CA LEU A 138 -4.98 5.59 15.62
C LEU A 138 -5.58 6.50 16.71
N ASN A 139 -4.82 7.46 17.17
CA ASN A 139 -5.29 8.36 18.21
C ASN A 139 -6.11 9.53 17.66
N ARG A 140 -5.97 9.78 16.33
CA ARG A 140 -6.73 10.85 15.69
C ARG A 140 -7.22 10.42 14.32
N VAL A 141 -8.53 10.50 14.13
CA VAL A 141 -9.22 10.46 12.84
C VAL A 141 -10.23 11.60 12.85
N ASP A 142 -10.19 12.44 11.84
CA ASP A 142 -11.09 13.59 11.74
C ASP A 142 -12.45 13.17 11.19
N PHE A 143 -13.51 13.85 11.66
CA PHE A 143 -14.89 13.61 11.26
C PHE A 143 -15.68 14.91 11.19
N TYR A 144 -16.39 15.11 10.10
CA TYR A 144 -17.17 16.32 9.80
C TYR A 144 -18.66 16.04 9.66
N GLY A 145 -19.09 14.78 9.89
CA GLY A 145 -20.44 14.29 9.61
C GLY A 145 -20.50 13.37 8.40
N LEU A 146 -21.69 12.89 8.09
CA LEU A 146 -21.97 12.03 6.94
C LEU A 146 -22.62 12.82 5.81
N GLY A 147 -22.22 12.51 4.57
CA GLY A 147 -22.79 13.04 3.35
C GLY A 147 -22.00 14.18 2.72
N PRO A 148 -22.48 14.65 1.54
CA PRO A 148 -21.77 15.64 0.72
C PRO A 148 -21.86 17.08 1.27
N ASN A 149 -22.87 17.39 2.09
CA ASN A 149 -23.20 18.75 2.52
C ASN A 149 -22.73 19.06 3.95
N THR A 150 -21.73 18.33 4.45
CA THR A 150 -21.15 18.61 5.76
C THR A 150 -20.35 19.91 5.75
N THR A 151 -20.29 20.59 6.90
CA THR A 151 -19.58 21.87 7.05
C THR A 151 -18.26 21.68 7.82
N PRO A 152 -17.20 22.48 7.55
CA PRO A 152 -15.99 22.48 8.37
C PRO A 152 -16.26 22.84 9.85
N LEU A 153 -17.36 23.53 10.14
CA LEU A 153 -17.73 23.93 11.52
C LEU A 153 -18.10 22.75 12.42
N THR A 154 -18.46 21.61 11.84
CA THR A 154 -18.77 20.37 12.59
C THR A 154 -17.54 19.47 12.76
N HIS A 155 -16.33 20.03 12.60
CA HIS A 155 -15.08 19.30 12.75
C HIS A 155 -14.93 18.73 14.16
N THR A 156 -14.76 17.41 14.23
CA THR A 156 -14.54 16.63 15.45
C THR A 156 -13.47 15.59 15.23
N THR A 157 -12.99 14.98 16.31
CA THR A 157 -12.01 13.88 16.24
C THR A 157 -12.46 12.68 17.05
N TYR A 158 -11.96 11.51 16.63
CA TYR A 158 -12.10 10.27 17.40
C TYR A 158 -10.82 9.44 17.28
N GLY A 159 -10.61 8.55 18.25
CA GLY A 159 -9.61 7.49 18.14
C GLY A 159 -10.22 6.25 17.50
N PHE A 160 -9.45 5.57 16.67
CA PHE A 160 -9.87 4.35 15.99
C PHE A 160 -8.87 3.23 16.21
N SER A 161 -9.34 2.04 16.53
CA SER A 161 -8.50 0.85 16.53
C SER A 161 -9.20 -0.29 15.84
N GLU A 162 -8.41 -1.14 15.19
CA GLU A 162 -8.92 -2.33 14.53
C GLU A 162 -7.92 -3.49 14.65
N ASN A 163 -8.46 -4.66 14.99
CA ASN A 163 -7.78 -5.93 14.80
C ASN A 163 -8.38 -6.61 13.57
N ILE A 164 -7.53 -6.98 12.61
CA ILE A 164 -7.92 -7.68 11.41
C ILE A 164 -7.06 -8.93 11.25
N THR A 165 -7.70 -10.08 11.05
CA THR A 165 -7.03 -11.33 10.73
C THR A 165 -7.76 -11.97 9.57
N GLY A 166 -7.01 -12.38 8.54
CA GLY A 166 -7.64 -12.92 7.36
C GLY A 166 -6.68 -13.47 6.32
N ALA A 167 -7.28 -13.74 5.19
CA ALA A 167 -6.59 -14.22 4.01
C ALA A 167 -7.19 -13.64 2.74
N SER A 168 -6.35 -13.43 1.72
CA SER A 168 -6.79 -13.08 0.38
C SER A 168 -6.09 -13.93 -0.68
N ALA A 169 -6.75 -14.12 -1.80
CA ALA A 169 -6.23 -14.86 -2.94
C ALA A 169 -6.52 -14.11 -4.23
N ALA A 170 -5.57 -14.13 -5.16
CA ALA A 170 -5.78 -13.77 -6.56
C ALA A 170 -5.35 -14.97 -7.42
N ILE A 171 -6.29 -15.55 -8.13
CA ILE A 171 -6.07 -16.76 -8.92
C ILE A 171 -6.34 -16.44 -10.39
N PRO A 172 -5.30 -16.43 -11.26
CA PRO A 172 -5.48 -16.16 -12.67
C PRO A 172 -6.18 -17.34 -13.36
N PHE A 173 -7.01 -17.03 -14.33
CA PHE A 173 -7.54 -18.04 -15.24
C PHE A 173 -6.42 -18.51 -16.16
N THR A 174 -6.17 -19.82 -16.16
CA THR A 174 -5.24 -20.49 -17.04
C THR A 174 -5.99 -21.10 -18.22
N GLY A 175 -5.68 -20.67 -19.45
CA GLY A 175 -6.31 -21.22 -20.66
C GLY A 175 -5.68 -20.65 -21.91
N SER A 176 -6.18 -21.04 -23.10
CA SER A 176 -5.72 -20.57 -24.41
C SER A 176 -5.82 -19.04 -24.63
N TRP A 177 -6.36 -18.33 -23.70
CA TRP A 177 -6.40 -16.87 -23.58
C TRP A 177 -5.16 -16.35 -22.88
N SER A 178 -4.01 -16.86 -23.18
CA SER A 178 -2.72 -16.52 -22.54
C SER A 178 -2.33 -15.04 -22.59
N GLY A 179 -3.06 -14.22 -23.34
CA GLY A 179 -2.95 -12.75 -23.33
C GLY A 179 -3.93 -12.04 -22.40
N THR A 180 -4.97 -12.71 -21.91
CA THR A 180 -5.96 -12.10 -21.03
C THR A 180 -5.54 -12.30 -19.58
N ARG A 181 -5.24 -11.20 -18.93
CA ARG A 181 -4.85 -11.17 -17.50
C ARG A 181 -6.10 -11.06 -16.65
N LEU A 182 -6.91 -12.09 -16.67
CA LEU A 182 -8.11 -12.19 -15.84
C LEU A 182 -7.82 -13.07 -14.63
N ALA A 183 -8.17 -12.59 -13.44
CA ALA A 183 -8.04 -13.32 -12.19
C ALA A 183 -9.31 -13.22 -11.34
N ILE A 184 -9.64 -14.28 -10.63
CA ILE A 184 -10.58 -14.23 -9.51
C ILE A 184 -9.80 -13.70 -8.31
N VAL A 185 -10.39 -12.75 -7.58
CA VAL A 185 -9.91 -12.29 -6.29
C VAL A 185 -10.92 -12.65 -5.22
N ALA A 186 -10.43 -13.11 -4.09
CA ALA A 186 -11.26 -13.46 -2.94
C ALA A 186 -10.55 -13.04 -1.65
N GLU A 187 -11.34 -12.69 -0.63
CA GLU A 187 -10.82 -12.28 0.66
C GLU A 187 -11.78 -12.69 1.76
N LEU A 188 -11.24 -13.12 2.91
CA LEU A 188 -12.00 -13.46 4.10
C LEU A 188 -11.29 -12.90 5.33
N ASN A 189 -12.00 -12.06 6.10
CA ASN A 189 -11.45 -11.39 7.28
C ASN A 189 -12.38 -11.50 8.49
N GLY A 190 -11.77 -11.66 9.66
CA GLY A 190 -12.35 -11.25 10.93
C GLY A 190 -11.87 -9.83 11.25
N ARG A 191 -12.80 -8.90 11.46
CA ARG A 191 -12.51 -7.49 11.74
C ARG A 191 -13.16 -7.06 13.05
N PHE A 192 -12.38 -6.42 13.91
CA PHE A 192 -12.83 -5.98 15.24
C PHE A 192 -12.50 -4.49 15.42
N PRO A 193 -13.29 -3.59 14.82
CA PRO A 193 -13.12 -2.16 14.97
C PRO A 193 -13.58 -1.67 16.33
N SER A 194 -12.95 -0.61 16.82
CA SER A 194 -13.35 0.10 18.05
C SER A 194 -13.12 1.59 17.89
N VAL A 195 -14.12 2.38 18.29
CA VAL A 195 -14.10 3.83 18.29
C VAL A 195 -13.96 4.32 19.72
N ARG A 196 -13.07 5.30 19.92
CA ARG A 196 -12.79 5.93 21.21
C ARG A 196 -13.00 7.44 21.11
N PRO A 197 -13.26 8.15 22.22
CA PRO A 197 -13.25 9.60 22.22
C PRO A 197 -11.92 10.15 21.67
N GLY A 198 -11.99 11.27 20.96
CA GLY A 198 -10.80 11.99 20.51
C GLY A 198 -10.00 12.55 21.68
N THR A 199 -8.68 12.53 21.56
CA THR A 199 -7.75 12.96 22.63
C THR A 199 -7.17 14.35 22.39
N THR A 200 -7.50 15.01 21.28
CA THR A 200 -6.99 16.33 20.92
C THR A 200 -7.70 17.41 21.72
N SER A 201 -6.94 18.26 22.42
CA SER A 201 -7.52 19.31 23.27
C SER A 201 -8.14 20.49 22.50
N SER A 202 -7.68 20.73 21.26
CA SER A 202 -8.11 21.86 20.43
C SER A 202 -9.32 21.56 19.53
N ILE A 203 -9.69 20.29 19.36
CA ILE A 203 -10.81 19.87 18.51
C ILE A 203 -11.74 19.00 19.34
N PRO A 204 -13.06 19.27 19.32
CA PRO A 204 -14.01 18.51 20.15
C PRO A 204 -14.02 17.02 19.77
N SER A 205 -14.25 16.17 20.76
CA SER A 205 -14.48 14.75 20.52
C SER A 205 -15.81 14.53 19.80
N ILE A 206 -15.86 13.52 18.91
CA ILE A 206 -17.04 13.20 18.10
C ILE A 206 -18.34 13.09 18.92
N GLY A 207 -18.29 12.51 20.11
CA GLY A 207 -19.46 12.32 20.97
C GLY A 207 -20.07 13.63 21.55
N LEU A 208 -19.38 14.77 21.35
CA LEU A 208 -19.92 16.07 21.76
C LEU A 208 -20.92 16.68 20.77
N LEU A 209 -20.71 16.37 19.45
CA LEU A 209 -21.54 16.92 18.38
C LEU A 209 -22.41 15.87 17.68
N PHE A 210 -22.03 14.60 17.76
CA PHE A 210 -22.71 13.53 17.05
C PHE A 210 -23.18 12.43 18.01
N ASN A 211 -24.21 11.73 17.59
CA ASN A 211 -24.80 10.61 18.31
C ASN A 211 -25.01 9.41 17.37
N GLU A 212 -25.58 8.32 17.89
CA GLU A 212 -25.81 7.09 17.14
C GLU A 212 -26.70 7.27 15.89
N ALA A 213 -27.59 8.27 15.86
CA ALA A 213 -28.43 8.54 14.70
C ALA A 213 -27.68 9.26 13.58
N SER A 214 -26.77 10.19 13.94
CA SER A 214 -25.97 10.99 13.00
C SER A 214 -24.61 10.35 12.67
N ALA A 215 -24.12 9.42 13.48
CA ALA A 215 -22.91 8.63 13.26
C ALA A 215 -23.18 7.17 13.68
N PRO A 216 -23.83 6.36 12.82
CA PRO A 216 -24.20 4.98 13.14
C PRO A 216 -22.98 4.15 13.55
N GLY A 217 -23.06 3.42 14.66
CA GLY A 217 -21.97 2.65 15.23
C GLY A 217 -21.05 3.46 16.18
N LEU A 218 -21.37 4.71 16.48
CA LEU A 218 -20.58 5.52 17.40
C LEU A 218 -20.56 4.95 18.82
N THR A 219 -21.72 4.52 19.30
CA THR A 219 -21.86 4.00 20.67
C THR A 219 -21.84 2.48 20.76
N ARG A 220 -22.04 1.79 19.65
CA ARG A 220 -22.15 0.32 19.59
C ARG A 220 -21.31 -0.21 18.42
N GLN A 221 -20.06 -0.51 18.69
CA GLN A 221 -19.20 -1.20 17.71
C GLN A 221 -19.46 -2.72 17.80
N THR A 222 -19.26 -3.39 16.68
CA THR A 222 -19.41 -4.84 16.56
C THR A 222 -18.28 -5.42 15.74
N GLY A 223 -17.95 -6.69 15.97
CA GLY A 223 -17.05 -7.42 15.09
C GLY A 223 -17.73 -7.85 13.80
N TYR A 224 -16.96 -8.04 12.76
CA TYR A 224 -17.42 -8.44 11.42
C TYR A 224 -16.69 -9.68 10.95
N VAL A 225 -17.43 -10.52 10.24
CA VAL A 225 -16.88 -11.43 9.24
C VAL A 225 -17.06 -10.72 7.89
N GLN A 226 -15.96 -10.37 7.25
CA GLN A 226 -15.95 -9.76 5.92
C GLN A 226 -15.54 -10.84 4.92
N ALA A 227 -16.42 -11.14 3.98
CA ALA A 227 -16.10 -11.93 2.79
C ALA A 227 -16.11 -11.02 1.56
N SER A 228 -15.18 -11.21 0.65
CA SER A 228 -15.21 -10.52 -0.63
C SER A 228 -14.82 -11.43 -1.77
N GLU A 229 -15.44 -11.18 -2.91
CA GLU A 229 -15.19 -11.87 -4.16
C GLU A 229 -15.19 -10.88 -5.31
N GLY A 230 -14.40 -11.13 -6.33
CA GLY A 230 -14.31 -10.21 -7.45
C GLY A 230 -13.52 -10.75 -8.62
N LEU A 231 -13.49 -9.93 -9.65
CA LEU A 231 -12.74 -10.16 -10.89
C LEU A 231 -11.74 -9.03 -11.08
N ARG A 232 -10.51 -9.40 -11.39
CA ARG A 232 -9.47 -8.46 -11.81
C ARG A 232 -9.06 -8.76 -13.24
N PHE A 233 -9.08 -7.72 -14.07
CA PHE A 233 -8.69 -7.79 -15.47
C PHE A 233 -7.60 -6.75 -15.75
N SER A 234 -6.37 -7.22 -16.05
CA SER A 234 -5.19 -6.36 -16.17
C SER A 234 -4.40 -6.64 -17.44
N PRO A 235 -4.96 -6.44 -18.65
CA PRO A 235 -4.25 -6.66 -19.89
C PRO A 235 -3.29 -5.51 -20.22
N GLY A 236 -2.17 -5.85 -20.87
CA GLY A 236 -1.36 -4.90 -21.61
C GLY A 236 -1.76 -4.94 -23.09
N LEU A 237 -2.19 -3.82 -23.61
CA LEU A 237 -2.62 -3.66 -25.00
C LEU A 237 -1.55 -2.92 -25.81
N PHE A 238 -1.56 -3.10 -27.14
CA PHE A 238 -0.64 -2.42 -28.04
C PHE A 238 0.84 -2.54 -27.65
N LYS A 239 1.28 -3.75 -27.31
CA LYS A 239 2.64 -4.04 -26.80
C LYS A 239 2.95 -3.26 -25.51
N ASP A 240 2.03 -3.29 -24.56
CA ASP A 240 2.07 -2.59 -23.26
C ASP A 240 2.08 -1.06 -23.34
N ARG A 241 1.69 -0.46 -24.46
CA ARG A 241 1.52 1.01 -24.57
C ARG A 241 0.25 1.52 -23.89
N LEU A 242 -0.70 0.63 -23.62
CA LEU A 242 -1.88 0.88 -22.81
C LEU A 242 -2.04 -0.29 -21.84
N ARG A 243 -2.01 -0.01 -20.55
CA ARG A 243 -2.22 -0.98 -19.49
C ARG A 243 -3.55 -0.69 -18.83
N LEU A 244 -4.38 -1.71 -18.76
CA LEU A 244 -5.65 -1.64 -18.05
C LEU A 244 -5.49 -2.37 -16.71
N ASP A 245 -6.13 -1.87 -15.67
CA ASP A 245 -6.27 -2.59 -14.39
C ASP A 245 -7.68 -2.33 -13.86
N TYR A 246 -8.54 -3.32 -14.03
CA TYR A 246 -9.94 -3.26 -13.66
C TYR A 246 -10.20 -4.27 -12.55
N LEU A 247 -10.69 -3.78 -11.43
CA LEU A 247 -11.16 -4.59 -10.31
C LEU A 247 -12.64 -4.33 -10.08
N LEU A 248 -13.44 -5.39 -10.11
CA LEU A 248 -14.83 -5.37 -9.68
C LEU A 248 -14.98 -6.35 -8.53
N GLN A 249 -15.43 -5.88 -7.38
CA GLN A 249 -15.46 -6.66 -6.15
C GLN A 249 -16.76 -6.44 -5.38
N LEU A 250 -17.38 -7.53 -4.94
CA LEU A 250 -18.44 -7.52 -3.94
C LEU A 250 -17.84 -7.85 -2.58
N GLN A 251 -18.16 -7.05 -1.58
CA GLN A 251 -17.80 -7.27 -0.18
C GLN A 251 -19.07 -7.45 0.65
N GLU A 252 -19.10 -8.47 1.49
CA GLU A 252 -20.17 -8.71 2.43
C GLU A 252 -19.63 -8.58 3.85
N TYR A 253 -20.22 -7.67 4.61
CA TYR A 253 -19.91 -7.43 6.03
C TYR A 253 -21.03 -7.99 6.88
N VAL A 254 -20.80 -9.14 7.49
CA VAL A 254 -21.72 -9.77 8.43
C VAL A 254 -21.31 -9.41 9.84
N ALA A 255 -22.23 -8.83 10.60
CA ALA A 255 -22.04 -8.45 11.99
C ALA A 255 -22.82 -9.43 12.91
N PRO A 256 -22.23 -10.56 13.37
CA PRO A 256 -22.95 -11.57 14.13
C PRO A 256 -23.52 -11.05 15.46
N GLY A 257 -22.81 -10.11 16.09
CA GLY A 257 -23.23 -9.51 17.37
C GLY A 257 -24.31 -8.45 17.24
N ASN A 258 -24.52 -7.88 16.04
CA ASN A 258 -25.53 -6.85 15.79
C ASN A 258 -25.86 -6.74 14.30
N SER A 259 -26.81 -7.51 13.84
CA SER A 259 -27.20 -7.62 12.43
C SER A 259 -27.64 -6.28 11.80
N ALA A 260 -28.05 -5.30 12.65
CA ALA A 260 -28.39 -3.96 12.19
C ALA A 260 -27.20 -3.21 11.54
N TYR A 261 -25.98 -3.71 11.69
CA TYR A 261 -24.77 -3.19 11.05
C TYR A 261 -24.21 -4.10 9.97
N SER A 262 -24.94 -5.14 9.54
CA SER A 262 -24.58 -5.94 8.39
C SER A 262 -24.94 -5.21 7.10
N PHE A 263 -24.02 -5.21 6.13
CA PHE A 263 -24.21 -4.56 4.84
C PHE A 263 -23.35 -5.22 3.77
N ARG A 264 -23.61 -4.91 2.51
CA ARG A 264 -22.82 -5.28 1.34
C ARG A 264 -22.26 -4.05 0.68
N ARG A 265 -21.16 -4.21 -0.05
CA ARG A 265 -20.51 -3.13 -0.78
C ARG A 265 -20.01 -3.63 -2.12
N TRP A 266 -20.33 -2.91 -3.18
CA TRP A 266 -19.69 -3.03 -4.47
C TRP A 266 -18.54 -2.04 -4.58
N ASN A 267 -17.37 -2.49 -5.04
CA ASN A 267 -16.25 -1.65 -5.41
C ASN A 267 -15.88 -1.90 -6.86
N GLY A 268 -15.76 -0.83 -7.62
CA GLY A 268 -15.22 -0.82 -8.97
C GLY A 268 -14.02 0.11 -9.02
N ASP A 269 -12.86 -0.40 -9.41
CA ASP A 269 -11.63 0.38 -9.62
C ASP A 269 -11.14 0.13 -11.05
N PHE A 270 -11.15 1.16 -11.86
CA PHE A 270 -10.82 1.09 -13.27
C PHE A 270 -9.68 2.05 -13.57
N SER A 271 -8.52 1.50 -13.91
CA SER A 271 -7.33 2.28 -14.22
C SER A 271 -6.84 2.01 -15.64
N HIS A 272 -6.51 3.09 -16.34
CA HIS A 272 -5.83 3.10 -17.61
C HIS A 272 -4.48 3.77 -17.44
N GLU A 273 -3.39 3.07 -17.70
CA GLU A 273 -2.05 3.63 -17.70
C GLU A 273 -1.48 3.64 -19.11
N ILE A 274 -1.05 4.81 -19.56
CA ILE A 274 -0.32 5.01 -20.80
C ILE A 274 1.13 5.32 -20.45
N PRO A 275 2.05 4.34 -20.56
CA PRO A 275 3.46 4.55 -20.30
C PRO A 275 4.07 5.52 -21.31
N LEU A 276 4.86 6.47 -20.84
CA LEU A 276 5.60 7.43 -21.66
C LEU A 276 7.06 6.97 -21.77
N TYR A 277 7.46 6.62 -22.96
CA TYR A 277 8.82 6.15 -23.25
C TYR A 277 9.67 7.25 -23.88
N ALA A 278 10.98 7.18 -23.68
CA ALA A 278 11.91 8.11 -24.32
C ALA A 278 11.79 8.04 -25.85
N LEU A 279 11.68 9.20 -26.49
CA LEU A 279 11.60 9.31 -27.94
C LEU A 279 12.89 8.81 -28.63
N PHE A 280 14.02 8.91 -27.94
CA PHE A 280 15.33 8.49 -28.42
C PHE A 280 15.99 7.52 -27.43
N PRO A 281 15.74 6.23 -27.54
CA PRO A 281 16.35 5.25 -26.66
C PRO A 281 17.87 5.19 -26.92
N LYS A 282 18.66 5.82 -26.08
CA LYS A 282 20.11 5.56 -26.03
C LYS A 282 20.34 4.25 -25.29
N ASN A 283 21.48 3.58 -25.54
CA ASN A 283 21.88 2.29 -24.92
C ASN A 283 21.88 2.28 -23.36
N LEU A 284 21.64 3.39 -22.72
CA LEU A 284 21.35 3.53 -21.30
C LEU A 284 20.04 2.85 -20.85
N ALA A 285 19.13 2.59 -21.77
CA ALA A 285 17.84 1.96 -21.44
C ALA A 285 18.02 0.55 -20.88
N GLN A 286 18.93 -0.22 -21.46
CA GLN A 286 19.19 -1.58 -21.01
C GLN A 286 19.73 -1.59 -19.57
N LYS A 287 20.66 -0.69 -19.26
CA LYS A 287 21.22 -0.54 -17.90
C LYS A 287 20.18 -0.06 -16.87
N TYR A 288 19.25 0.77 -17.29
CA TYR A 288 18.19 1.30 -16.44
C TYR A 288 17.11 0.25 -16.11
N TYR A 289 16.66 -0.51 -17.09
CA TYR A 289 15.69 -1.60 -16.86
C TYR A 289 16.30 -2.76 -16.10
N GLN A 290 17.56 -3.00 -16.30
CA GLN A 290 18.33 -3.95 -15.52
C GLN A 290 18.38 -3.55 -14.05
N ASN A 291 18.68 -2.28 -13.77
CA ASN A 291 18.65 -1.74 -12.40
C ASN A 291 17.24 -1.73 -11.82
N ARG A 292 16.20 -1.46 -12.63
CA ARG A 292 14.81 -1.51 -12.20
C ARG A 292 14.35 -2.94 -11.92
N ALA A 293 14.67 -3.88 -12.75
CA ALA A 293 14.40 -5.29 -12.51
C ALA A 293 15.11 -5.77 -11.23
N GLY A 294 16.35 -5.37 -11.01
CA GLY A 294 17.07 -5.61 -9.78
C GLY A 294 16.46 -4.92 -8.58
N ALA A 295 16.05 -3.66 -8.67
CA ALA A 295 15.42 -2.92 -7.58
C ALA A 295 14.01 -3.44 -7.22
N LEU A 296 13.23 -3.84 -8.23
CA LEU A 296 11.89 -4.41 -8.02
C LEU A 296 11.92 -5.89 -7.60
N GLN A 297 13.01 -6.57 -7.91
CA GLN A 297 13.21 -7.99 -7.63
C GLN A 297 14.26 -8.21 -6.56
N TYR A 298 14.60 -7.18 -5.81
CA TYR A 298 15.50 -7.36 -4.70
C TYR A 298 14.87 -8.29 -3.67
N HIS A 299 15.39 -9.45 -3.60
CA HIS A 299 14.79 -10.55 -2.91
C HIS A 299 15.79 -11.35 -2.09
N GLY A 300 16.95 -10.91 -1.94
CA GLY A 300 17.97 -11.59 -1.15
C GLY A 300 18.78 -12.64 -1.93
N PRO A 301 19.64 -13.35 -1.24
CA PRO A 301 20.72 -14.13 -1.86
C PRO A 301 20.29 -15.33 -2.71
N ASP A 302 19.02 -15.72 -2.67
CA ASP A 302 18.49 -16.84 -3.47
C ASP A 302 17.79 -16.38 -4.74
N ASP A 303 17.85 -15.10 -5.01
CA ASP A 303 17.35 -14.57 -6.27
C ASP A 303 18.19 -14.99 -7.43
N CYS A 304 17.66 -14.79 -8.58
CA CYS A 304 18.21 -14.99 -9.92
C CYS A 304 19.71 -15.02 -10.08
N THR A 305 20.46 -14.87 -9.05
CA THR A 305 21.90 -14.88 -9.03
C THR A 305 22.42 -16.13 -8.36
N ALA A 306 23.43 -16.68 -8.99
CA ALA A 306 24.17 -17.77 -8.42
C ALA A 306 24.51 -17.54 -6.95
N SER A 307 24.52 -18.59 -6.22
CA SER A 307 24.80 -18.85 -4.83
C SER A 307 25.93 -18.07 -4.11
N ASN A 308 26.38 -16.94 -4.63
CA ASN A 308 27.57 -16.27 -4.13
C ASN A 308 27.32 -15.22 -3.04
N GLY A 309 26.06 -15.03 -2.60
CA GLY A 309 25.75 -14.12 -1.50
C GLY A 309 26.00 -12.63 -1.81
N GLU A 310 26.26 -12.26 -3.04
CA GLU A 310 26.50 -10.87 -3.44
C GLU A 310 25.19 -10.13 -3.65
N ARG A 311 24.88 -9.16 -2.81
CA ARG A 311 23.63 -8.37 -2.80
C ARG A 311 23.53 -7.34 -3.92
N ASN A 312 24.63 -6.95 -4.53
CA ASN A 312 24.70 -5.92 -5.58
C ASN A 312 25.38 -6.46 -6.84
N ILE A 313 24.80 -7.50 -7.41
CA ILE A 313 25.28 -7.93 -8.71
C ILE A 313 24.73 -6.96 -9.76
N SER A 314 25.66 -6.24 -10.46
CA SER A 314 25.27 -5.55 -11.67
C SER A 314 24.72 -6.60 -12.65
N VAL A 315 23.74 -6.21 -13.46
CA VAL A 315 23.13 -7.18 -14.39
C VAL A 315 24.17 -7.76 -15.37
N GLU A 316 25.26 -7.06 -15.60
CA GLU A 316 26.41 -7.61 -16.36
C GLU A 316 27.02 -8.81 -15.64
N ARG A 317 27.15 -8.78 -14.31
CA ARG A 317 27.57 -9.94 -13.52
C ARG A 317 26.49 -11.02 -13.42
N ALA A 318 25.22 -10.61 -13.29
CA ALA A 318 24.11 -11.55 -13.28
C ALA A 318 23.94 -12.29 -14.62
N ALA A 319 24.21 -11.62 -15.73
CA ALA A 319 24.24 -12.24 -17.06
C ALA A 319 25.46 -13.17 -17.27
N ALA A 320 26.57 -12.92 -16.57
CA ALA A 320 27.76 -13.75 -16.58
C ALA A 320 27.72 -14.89 -15.54
N ALA A 321 26.91 -14.77 -14.50
CA ALA A 321 26.70 -15.84 -13.52
C ALA A 321 25.84 -16.94 -14.14
N LYS A 322 26.26 -18.21 -13.99
CA LYS A 322 25.39 -19.32 -14.40
C LYS A 322 24.09 -19.23 -13.62
N PRO A 323 22.92 -19.08 -14.29
CA PRO A 323 21.65 -19.00 -13.59
C PRO A 323 21.44 -20.27 -12.77
N ASN A 324 20.97 -20.11 -11.56
CA ASN A 324 20.53 -21.26 -10.78
C ASN A 324 19.32 -21.86 -11.52
N PRO A 325 19.40 -23.09 -12.05
CA PRO A 325 18.32 -23.68 -12.82
C PRO A 325 17.03 -23.88 -12.02
N ALA A 326 17.09 -23.71 -10.71
CA ALA A 326 15.97 -23.86 -9.80
C ALA A 326 15.09 -22.61 -9.67
N VAL A 327 15.55 -21.43 -10.14
CA VAL A 327 14.78 -20.18 -10.06
C VAL A 327 14.88 -19.49 -11.41
N PRO A 328 13.86 -19.60 -12.27
CA PRO A 328 13.85 -18.89 -13.54
C PRO A 328 13.81 -17.39 -13.28
N CYS A 329 14.86 -16.70 -13.65
CA CYS A 329 14.93 -15.26 -13.61
C CYS A 329 14.21 -14.67 -14.81
N PRO A 330 13.20 -13.83 -14.64
CA PRO A 330 12.61 -13.15 -15.78
C PRO A 330 13.64 -12.18 -16.36
N ILE A 331 14.10 -12.47 -17.55
CA ILE A 331 14.91 -11.53 -18.33
C ILE A 331 13.95 -10.51 -18.93
N ILE A 332 13.92 -9.31 -18.37
CA ILE A 332 13.20 -8.21 -18.97
C ILE A 332 14.11 -7.58 -20.02
N SER A 333 13.88 -7.96 -21.25
CA SER A 333 14.48 -7.29 -22.40
C SER A 333 13.54 -6.22 -22.88
N THR A 334 13.70 -4.97 -22.43
CA THR A 334 13.05 -3.83 -23.06
C THR A 334 14.10 -2.86 -23.57
N THR A 335 13.93 -2.40 -24.79
CA THR A 335 14.78 -1.40 -25.44
C THR A 335 14.33 0.02 -25.15
N GLU A 336 13.19 0.19 -24.47
CA GLU A 336 12.54 1.48 -24.27
C GLU A 336 12.68 1.96 -22.81
N LYS A 337 13.14 3.18 -22.62
CA LYS A 337 13.27 3.82 -21.30
C LYS A 337 11.93 4.42 -20.90
N LEU A 338 11.37 4.00 -19.75
CA LEU A 338 10.17 4.58 -19.19
C LEU A 338 10.51 5.94 -18.53
N GLU A 339 9.92 7.01 -19.03
CA GLU A 339 10.14 8.35 -18.51
C GLU A 339 8.96 8.89 -17.68
N GLY A 340 7.79 8.30 -17.83
CA GLY A 340 6.61 8.71 -17.09
C GLY A 340 5.39 7.88 -17.47
N SER A 341 4.22 8.34 -17.02
CA SER A 341 2.93 7.76 -17.39
C SER A 341 1.80 8.79 -17.31
N ILE A 342 0.76 8.55 -18.12
CA ILE A 342 -0.55 9.15 -17.93
C ILE A 342 -1.46 8.07 -17.36
N THR A 343 -2.10 8.36 -16.25
CA THR A 343 -3.03 7.43 -15.60
C THR A 343 -4.41 8.05 -15.48
N LEU A 344 -5.42 7.37 -15.98
CA LEU A 344 -6.81 7.71 -15.79
C LEU A 344 -7.45 6.65 -14.89
N ARG A 345 -8.10 7.06 -13.83
CA ARG A 345 -8.74 6.16 -12.86
C ARG A 345 -10.16 6.59 -12.58
N ALA A 346 -11.07 5.63 -12.55
CA ALA A 346 -12.42 5.78 -12.03
C ALA A 346 -12.60 4.80 -10.87
N PHE A 347 -13.03 5.29 -9.73
CA PHE A 347 -13.30 4.49 -8.55
C PHE A 347 -14.72 4.72 -8.07
N LEU A 348 -15.47 3.63 -7.92
CA LEU A 348 -16.83 3.59 -7.42
C LEU A 348 -16.89 2.67 -6.21
N SER A 349 -17.52 3.13 -5.13
CA SER A 349 -17.86 2.30 -3.98
C SER A 349 -19.32 2.55 -3.61
N GLU A 350 -20.12 1.51 -3.53
CA GLU A 350 -21.54 1.59 -3.28
C GLU A 350 -21.94 0.57 -2.21
N SER A 351 -22.52 1.05 -1.11
CA SER A 351 -22.88 0.21 0.03
C SER A 351 -24.39 0.03 0.14
N PHE A 352 -24.81 -1.22 0.36
CA PHE A 352 -26.21 -1.63 0.46
C PHE A 352 -26.50 -2.17 1.86
N ALA A 353 -27.29 -1.47 2.63
CA ALA A 353 -27.79 -1.94 3.91
C ALA A 353 -29.26 -2.41 3.75
N GLY A 354 -29.60 -3.53 4.33
CA GLY A 354 -30.96 -4.05 4.34
C GLY A 354 -31.93 -3.13 5.12
N ARG A 355 -33.23 -3.41 5.00
CA ARG A 355 -34.24 -2.61 5.72
C ARG A 355 -33.97 -2.67 7.24
N GLY A 356 -33.78 -1.49 7.87
CA GLY A 356 -33.42 -1.37 9.27
C GLY A 356 -31.93 -1.51 9.59
N SER A 357 -31.09 -1.85 8.59
CA SER A 357 -29.64 -1.89 8.74
C SER A 357 -29.02 -0.57 8.31
N ARG A 358 -27.81 -0.29 8.82
CA ARG A 358 -27.03 0.92 8.53
C ARG A 358 -25.56 0.58 8.32
N VAL A 359 -24.89 1.31 7.46
CA VAL A 359 -23.44 1.26 7.31
C VAL A 359 -22.82 2.06 8.46
N PRO A 360 -21.95 1.48 9.29
CA PRO A 360 -21.27 2.23 10.32
C PRO A 360 -20.39 3.34 9.74
N PHE A 361 -20.37 4.49 10.41
CA PHE A 361 -19.63 5.64 9.91
C PHE A 361 -18.14 5.35 9.74
N TYR A 362 -17.55 4.56 10.62
CA TYR A 362 -16.12 4.22 10.60
C TYR A 362 -15.74 3.22 9.50
N LEU A 363 -16.69 2.53 8.88
CA LEU A 363 -16.51 1.69 7.70
C LEU A 363 -16.94 2.38 6.40
N SER A 364 -17.46 3.61 6.47
CA SER A 364 -17.86 4.36 5.29
C SER A 364 -16.64 4.95 4.60
N PRO A 365 -16.54 4.86 3.25
CA PRO A 365 -15.48 5.49 2.48
C PRO A 365 -15.37 7.00 2.74
N THR A 366 -14.17 7.53 2.53
CA THR A 366 -13.88 8.96 2.72
C THR A 366 -13.20 9.53 1.48
N ILE A 367 -13.49 10.79 1.18
CA ILE A 367 -12.72 11.62 0.25
C ILE A 367 -12.48 13.01 0.88
N GLY A 368 -11.46 13.68 0.41
CA GLY A 368 -10.93 14.92 0.97
C GLY A 368 -9.59 14.64 1.63
N GLY A 369 -8.54 15.37 1.20
CA GLY A 369 -7.18 15.16 1.64
C GLY A 369 -6.67 13.78 1.27
N SER A 370 -6.57 12.92 2.25
CA SER A 370 -6.23 11.51 2.08
C SER A 370 -7.26 10.62 2.79
N ASP A 371 -7.46 9.40 2.29
CA ASP A 371 -8.24 8.39 2.98
C ASP A 371 -7.47 7.80 4.18
N ILE A 372 -8.08 6.88 4.90
CA ILE A 372 -7.46 6.27 6.09
C ILE A 372 -6.22 5.42 5.75
N ASN A 373 -6.09 4.98 4.51
CA ASN A 373 -4.93 4.24 4.02
C ASN A 373 -3.82 5.17 3.49
N GLY A 374 -4.03 6.49 3.56
CA GLY A 374 -3.09 7.51 3.09
C GLY A 374 -3.14 7.76 1.58
N THR A 375 -4.17 7.27 0.88
CA THR A 375 -4.34 7.54 -0.56
C THR A 375 -4.91 8.94 -0.75
N PRO A 376 -4.22 9.86 -1.44
CA PRO A 376 -4.78 11.18 -1.73
C PRO A 376 -6.05 11.07 -2.57
N MET A 377 -7.12 11.76 -2.16
CA MET A 377 -8.40 11.82 -2.85
C MET A 377 -9.03 13.20 -2.63
N LEU A 378 -9.20 14.03 -3.66
CA LEU A 378 -9.56 15.44 -3.54
C LEU A 378 -8.62 16.18 -2.59
N ALA A 379 -7.32 16.14 -2.90
CA ALA A 379 -6.24 16.52 -2.00
C ALA A 379 -6.23 18.01 -1.55
N SER A 380 -7.06 18.89 -2.15
CA SER A 380 -7.19 20.29 -1.72
C SER A 380 -8.06 20.47 -0.46
N TYR A 381 -8.82 19.46 -0.11
CA TYR A 381 -9.65 19.46 1.09
C TYR A 381 -8.90 18.89 2.30
N PRO A 382 -9.35 19.17 3.54
CA PRO A 382 -8.83 18.49 4.73
C PRO A 382 -8.96 16.96 4.65
N ASP A 383 -8.11 16.22 5.37
CA ASP A 383 -8.19 14.76 5.43
C ASP A 383 -9.56 14.31 5.97
N TYR A 384 -10.11 13.25 5.38
CA TYR A 384 -11.42 12.67 5.75
C TYR A 384 -12.62 13.63 5.62
N ARG A 385 -12.49 14.71 4.86
CA ARG A 385 -13.44 15.81 4.84
C ARG A 385 -14.88 15.40 4.54
N PHE A 386 -15.07 14.47 3.62
CA PHE A 386 -16.38 13.95 3.23
C PHE A 386 -16.42 12.46 3.45
N ARG A 387 -17.48 11.97 4.06
CA ARG A 387 -17.69 10.57 4.42
C ARG A 387 -19.11 10.14 4.11
N GLY A 388 -19.29 8.98 3.50
CA GLY A 388 -20.61 8.43 3.19
C GLY A 388 -20.52 6.98 2.72
N PRO A 389 -21.65 6.25 2.68
CA PRO A 389 -21.67 4.87 2.22
C PRO A 389 -21.34 4.70 0.74
N ASP A 390 -21.57 5.74 -0.06
CA ASP A 390 -21.38 5.71 -1.51
C ASP A 390 -20.37 6.76 -1.96
N LEU A 391 -19.49 6.40 -2.89
CA LEU A 391 -18.38 7.23 -3.36
C LEU A 391 -18.18 7.05 -4.84
N LEU A 392 -17.95 8.17 -5.55
CA LEU A 392 -17.49 8.23 -6.93
C LEU A 392 -16.27 9.15 -7.00
N LEU A 393 -15.21 8.69 -7.66
CA LEU A 393 -13.98 9.46 -7.87
C LEU A 393 -13.45 9.20 -9.27
N PHE A 394 -13.13 10.27 -9.97
CA PHE A 394 -12.33 10.25 -11.20
C PHE A 394 -11.00 10.94 -10.92
N ARG A 395 -9.92 10.37 -11.44
CA ARG A 395 -8.57 10.92 -11.35
C ARG A 395 -7.87 10.83 -12.68
N ALA A 396 -7.26 11.92 -13.10
CA ALA A 396 -6.30 11.95 -14.19
C ALA A 396 -4.95 12.38 -13.62
N THR A 397 -3.88 11.62 -13.90
CA THR A 397 -2.53 11.92 -13.42
C THR A 397 -1.55 11.86 -14.57
N LEU A 398 -0.71 12.86 -14.70
CA LEU A 398 0.46 12.89 -15.55
C LEU A 398 1.70 12.94 -14.64
N GLU A 399 2.58 11.97 -14.77
CA GLU A 399 3.89 11.95 -14.11
C GLU A 399 4.97 11.81 -15.17
N HIS A 400 6.03 12.60 -15.05
CA HIS A 400 7.15 12.57 -16.00
C HIS A 400 8.48 12.86 -15.31
N SER A 401 9.53 12.15 -15.70
CA SER A 401 10.90 12.38 -15.21
C SER A 401 11.43 13.74 -15.68
N VAL A 402 12.18 14.40 -14.83
CA VAL A 402 12.84 15.69 -15.16
C VAL A 402 14.29 15.41 -15.53
N GLY A 403 14.56 15.35 -16.82
CA GLY A 403 15.91 15.16 -17.36
C GLY A 403 16.59 13.87 -16.90
N LYS A 404 17.83 13.97 -16.39
CA LYS A 404 18.62 12.84 -15.89
C LYS A 404 18.60 12.68 -14.37
N LEU A 405 17.91 13.57 -13.67
CA LEU A 405 17.80 13.55 -12.22
C LEU A 405 16.83 12.46 -11.75
N PRO A 406 16.99 11.92 -10.55
CA PRO A 406 16.04 11.01 -9.95
C PRO A 406 14.80 11.76 -9.43
N ILE A 407 14.32 12.72 -10.19
CA ILE A 407 13.19 13.60 -9.86
C ILE A 407 12.22 13.56 -11.03
N GLY A 408 10.94 13.58 -10.73
CA GLY A 408 9.86 13.74 -11.69
C GLY A 408 8.95 14.91 -11.31
N ALA A 409 8.20 15.39 -12.27
CA ALA A 409 7.08 16.30 -12.06
C ALA A 409 5.78 15.52 -12.16
N ILE A 410 4.80 15.88 -11.35
CA ILE A 410 3.48 15.28 -11.34
C ILE A 410 2.41 16.34 -11.38
N PHE A 411 1.38 16.10 -12.17
CA PHE A 411 0.15 16.87 -12.20
C PHE A 411 -1.02 15.91 -12.10
N SER A 412 -2.03 16.24 -11.26
CA SER A 412 -3.26 15.45 -11.20
C SER A 412 -4.51 16.33 -11.08
N VAL A 413 -5.61 15.80 -11.59
CA VAL A 413 -6.95 16.34 -11.45
C VAL A 413 -7.81 15.26 -10.85
N ASP A 414 -8.50 15.60 -9.77
CA ASP A 414 -9.50 14.74 -9.12
C ASP A 414 -10.87 15.38 -9.23
N GLU A 415 -11.86 14.57 -9.53
CA GLU A 415 -13.28 14.91 -9.44
C GLU A 415 -14.01 13.82 -8.67
N GLY A 416 -14.77 14.19 -7.65
CA GLY A 416 -15.39 13.17 -6.81
C GLY A 416 -16.56 13.66 -5.98
N LYS A 417 -17.30 12.70 -5.47
CA LYS A 417 -18.51 12.92 -4.68
C LYS A 417 -18.74 11.78 -3.70
N ILE A 418 -19.29 12.12 -2.55
CA ILE A 418 -19.87 11.18 -1.58
C ILE A 418 -21.39 11.28 -1.64
N GLY A 419 -22.07 10.15 -1.52
CA GLY A 419 -23.51 10.03 -1.38
C GLY A 419 -23.91 9.38 -0.05
N LEU A 420 -25.08 9.72 0.46
CA LEU A 420 -25.76 8.98 1.52
C LEU A 420 -26.65 7.87 0.97
N ARG A 421 -26.99 8.00 -0.31
CA ARG A 421 -27.77 7.06 -1.10
C ARG A 421 -27.19 6.97 -2.51
N ARG A 422 -27.44 5.87 -3.17
CA ARG A 422 -27.05 5.67 -4.56
C ARG A 422 -27.43 6.83 -5.48
N ASP A 423 -28.65 7.34 -5.34
CA ASP A 423 -29.17 8.44 -6.18
C ASP A 423 -28.41 9.76 -5.99
N ASP A 424 -27.69 9.91 -4.86
CA ASP A 424 -26.84 11.08 -4.60
C ASP A 424 -25.54 11.02 -5.43
N VAL A 425 -25.14 9.83 -5.90
CA VAL A 425 -23.91 9.61 -6.67
C VAL A 425 -24.22 9.76 -8.15
N SER A 426 -24.25 11.01 -8.61
CA SER A 426 -24.42 11.40 -9.99
C SER A 426 -23.19 12.14 -10.50
N LEU A 427 -23.09 12.38 -11.80
CA LEU A 427 -22.03 13.18 -12.40
C LEU A 427 -22.22 14.70 -12.19
N ASP A 428 -23.34 15.10 -11.58
CA ASP A 428 -23.63 16.50 -11.30
C ASP A 428 -22.95 16.96 -10.03
N HIS A 429 -22.48 18.19 -10.01
CA HIS A 429 -21.88 18.84 -8.84
C HIS A 429 -20.72 18.05 -8.20
N LEU A 430 -19.84 17.47 -9.01
CA LEU A 430 -18.60 16.85 -8.55
C LEU A 430 -17.71 17.93 -7.92
N ARG A 431 -17.05 17.57 -6.83
CA ARG A 431 -15.99 18.38 -6.24
C ARG A 431 -14.71 18.12 -7.00
N HIS A 432 -13.91 19.16 -7.21
CA HIS A 432 -12.66 19.07 -7.98
C HIS A 432 -11.46 19.49 -7.16
N THR A 433 -10.31 18.95 -7.52
CA THR A 433 -9.00 19.31 -7.01
C THR A 433 -7.98 19.24 -8.13
N TYR A 434 -7.11 20.22 -8.17
CA TYR A 434 -5.91 20.23 -8.99
C TYR A 434 -4.70 20.06 -8.09
N SER A 435 -3.74 19.24 -8.51
CA SER A 435 -2.50 19.05 -7.75
C SER A 435 -1.30 19.12 -8.68
N VAL A 436 -0.24 19.78 -8.23
CA VAL A 436 1.06 19.78 -8.89
C VAL A 436 2.13 19.44 -7.87
N GLY A 437 3.19 18.78 -8.32
CA GLY A 437 4.22 18.41 -7.38
C GLY A 437 5.46 17.83 -8.00
N LEU A 438 6.31 17.33 -7.11
CA LEU A 438 7.55 16.66 -7.45
C LEU A 438 7.49 15.21 -6.97
N THR A 439 8.13 14.33 -7.73
CA THR A 439 8.35 12.94 -7.34
C THR A 439 9.84 12.69 -7.20
N VAL A 440 10.22 11.90 -6.19
CA VAL A 440 11.55 11.28 -6.14
C VAL A 440 11.41 9.89 -6.75
N ARG A 441 12.31 9.57 -7.66
CA ARG A 441 12.27 8.32 -8.44
C ARG A 441 13.41 7.39 -8.03
N ALA A 442 13.08 6.14 -7.72
CA ALA A 442 14.07 5.09 -7.50
C ALA A 442 13.79 3.93 -8.46
N GLY A 443 14.83 3.42 -9.11
CA GLY A 443 14.69 2.39 -10.14
C GLY A 443 13.75 2.79 -11.30
N GLY A 444 13.55 4.12 -11.51
CA GLY A 444 12.71 4.67 -12.56
C GLY A 444 11.22 4.76 -12.26
N LEU A 445 10.82 4.44 -11.03
CA LEU A 445 9.47 4.61 -10.55
C LEU A 445 9.42 5.75 -9.52
N PRO A 446 8.34 6.53 -9.50
CA PRO A 446 8.12 7.48 -8.43
C PRO A 446 7.89 6.73 -7.11
N VAL A 447 8.60 7.17 -6.07
CA VAL A 447 8.60 6.52 -4.76
C VAL A 447 8.20 7.46 -3.62
N ILE A 448 8.52 8.76 -3.77
CA ILE A 448 8.06 9.80 -2.86
C ILE A 448 7.36 10.87 -3.69
N TYR A 449 6.25 11.35 -3.19
CA TYR A 449 5.42 12.37 -3.82
C TYR A 449 5.31 13.57 -2.90
N PHE A 450 5.58 14.75 -3.41
CA PHE A 450 5.31 16.03 -2.76
C PHE A 450 4.29 16.76 -3.62
N LEU A 451 3.07 16.94 -3.13
CA LEU A 451 1.97 17.51 -3.86
C LEU A 451 1.50 18.79 -3.18
N PHE A 452 1.32 19.83 -3.96
CA PHE A 452 0.55 21.01 -3.62
C PHE A 452 -0.79 20.92 -4.35
N ALA A 453 -1.88 20.96 -3.61
CA ALA A 453 -3.22 20.78 -4.13
C ALA A 453 -4.08 22.02 -3.85
N TRP A 454 -4.88 22.42 -4.83
CA TRP A 454 -5.83 23.53 -4.75
C TRP A 454 -7.11 23.18 -5.50
N GLY A 455 -8.17 23.92 -5.25
CA GLY A 455 -9.51 23.70 -5.81
C GLY A 455 -10.56 23.58 -4.73
N GLY A 456 -11.81 23.70 -5.10
CA GLY A 456 -12.90 23.74 -4.15
C GLY A 456 -12.92 25.02 -3.31
N ASN A 457 -13.79 25.03 -2.29
CA ASN A 457 -14.06 26.24 -1.48
C ASN A 457 -13.33 26.25 -0.13
N GLU A 458 -12.51 25.24 0.17
CA GLU A 458 -11.95 25.02 1.51
C GLU A 458 -10.42 25.19 1.62
N GLY A 459 -9.81 25.76 0.56
CA GLY A 459 -8.41 26.15 0.62
C GLY A 459 -7.46 25.30 -0.20
N HIS A 460 -6.24 25.15 0.28
CA HIS A 460 -5.15 24.41 -0.35
C HIS A 460 -4.42 23.55 0.69
N HIS A 461 -3.87 22.44 0.25
CA HIS A 461 -3.12 21.53 1.08
C HIS A 461 -1.80 21.11 0.42
N THR A 462 -0.78 20.89 1.24
CA THR A 462 0.46 20.26 0.82
C THR A 462 0.54 18.88 1.47
N THR A 463 0.76 17.85 0.66
CA THR A 463 0.90 16.48 1.13
C THR A 463 2.25 15.91 0.71
N ALA A 464 2.81 15.06 1.57
CA ALA A 464 3.98 14.25 1.23
C ALA A 464 3.61 12.79 1.48
N THR A 465 3.78 11.96 0.45
CA THR A 465 3.41 10.54 0.52
C THR A 465 4.57 9.68 0.03
N ILE A 466 4.84 8.60 0.74
CA ILE A 466 5.83 7.59 0.35
C ILE A 466 5.07 6.39 -0.22
N SER A 467 5.47 5.94 -1.40
CA SER A 467 4.88 4.73 -1.98
C SER A 467 5.17 3.52 -1.08
N PRO A 468 4.15 2.77 -0.66
CA PRO A 468 4.35 1.58 0.19
C PRO A 468 5.20 0.49 -0.47
N THR A 469 5.34 0.51 -1.79
CA THR A 469 6.18 -0.43 -2.54
C THR A 469 7.68 -0.29 -2.26
N LEU A 470 8.13 0.88 -1.80
CA LEU A 470 9.52 1.10 -1.36
C LEU A 470 9.86 0.39 -0.05
N LEU A 471 8.88 0.23 0.82
CA LEU A 471 9.08 -0.26 2.18
C LEU A 471 8.89 -1.77 2.31
N GLY A 472 9.22 -2.52 1.23
CA GLY A 472 9.16 -3.98 1.25
C GLY A 472 7.77 -4.55 1.09
N GLY A 473 6.78 -3.72 0.71
CA GLY A 473 5.48 -4.13 0.18
C GLY A 473 4.83 -5.32 0.85
N SER A 474 4.69 -5.31 2.16
CA SER A 474 3.83 -6.30 2.81
C SER A 474 2.42 -6.15 2.28
N SER A 475 1.74 -7.25 2.00
CA SER A 475 0.33 -7.26 1.61
C SER A 475 -0.53 -6.96 2.83
N ARG A 476 -0.51 -5.70 3.25
CA ARG A 476 -1.32 -5.25 4.37
C ARG A 476 -2.78 -5.17 3.96
N PRO A 477 -3.69 -5.62 4.83
CA PRO A 477 -5.10 -5.44 4.58
C PRO A 477 -5.45 -3.95 4.55
N SER A 478 -6.37 -3.58 3.65
CA SER A 478 -6.98 -2.25 3.68
C SER A 478 -7.78 -2.06 4.98
N LEU A 479 -7.75 -0.86 5.54
CA LEU A 479 -8.57 -0.54 6.71
C LEU A 479 -10.08 -0.42 6.36
N PHE A 480 -10.45 -0.30 5.11
CA PHE A 480 -11.80 -0.53 4.52
C PHE A 480 -11.83 -0.14 3.05
#